data_d69fb368b095999bcf1a0f415d908525
#
_entry.id   d69fb368b095999bcf1a0f415d908525
#
_cell.length_a   1.000
_cell.length_b   1.000
_cell.length_c   1.000
_cell.angle_alpha   90.00
_cell.angle_beta   90.00
_cell.angle_gamma   90.00
#
_symmetry.space_group_name_H-M   'P 1'
#
loop_
_entity.id
_entity.type
_entity.pdbx_description
1 polymer ?
#
loop_
_entity_poly.entity_id
_entity_poly.type
_entity_poly.pdbx_seq_one_letter_code
_entity_poly.pdbx_strand_id
1 'polypeptide(L)'
;MTDKQQLLTKYLPNDAVPIISRWISDTGCVFKISRSRRSKFGDYRAPYQGATHRITINQDLNKYAFLITTVHEFAHLKTWKEFKGRVKPHGIEWKTNFQLLMEPFFKLDVFPEDIAIALLRYMKKPAASSCTDINLYRTLSQHNTFSPTLDTIDMLPDNSYFQISNGRTFQKLEKLRKRFKCREIPSGKLYLFSPIAEVIPLGDSEQTPTTQHILIK
;
A
#
# COMPACT_ATOMS: atom_id res chain seq x y z
N MET A 1 -20.64 12.34 -18.64
CA MET A 1 -20.00 11.69 -17.47
C MET A 1 -20.89 11.95 -16.26
N THR A 2 -21.15 10.94 -15.44
CA THR A 2 -21.86 11.12 -14.17
C THR A 2 -20.95 11.74 -13.11
N ASP A 3 -21.50 12.39 -12.06
CA ASP A 3 -20.72 12.98 -10.95
C ASP A 3 -19.75 11.96 -10.33
N LYS A 4 -20.15 10.68 -10.25
CA LYS A 4 -19.31 9.58 -9.77
C LYS A 4 -18.09 9.33 -10.67
N GLN A 5 -18.27 9.41 -12.00
CA GLN A 5 -17.17 9.25 -12.95
C GLN A 5 -16.19 10.43 -12.86
N GLN A 6 -16.71 11.65 -12.72
CA GLN A 6 -15.86 12.84 -12.51
C GLN A 6 -15.03 12.74 -11.24
N LEU A 7 -15.59 12.20 -10.16
CA LEU A 7 -14.82 11.96 -8.94
C LEU A 7 -13.70 10.95 -9.17
N LEU A 8 -13.96 9.86 -9.88
CA LEU A 8 -12.97 8.80 -10.13
C LEU A 8 -11.80 9.25 -11.01
N THR A 9 -11.98 10.22 -11.93
CA THR A 9 -10.88 10.76 -12.75
C THR A 9 -9.77 11.42 -11.95
N LYS A 10 -10.08 11.87 -10.72
CA LYS A 10 -9.07 12.43 -9.81
C LYS A 10 -8.10 11.37 -9.29
N TYR A 11 -8.56 10.11 -9.20
CA TYR A 11 -7.86 9.02 -8.52
C TYR A 11 -7.40 7.88 -9.44
N LEU A 12 -7.93 7.81 -10.65
CA LEU A 12 -7.65 6.75 -11.62
C LEU A 12 -7.05 7.32 -12.90
N PRO A 13 -6.25 6.54 -13.65
CA PRO A 13 -5.99 6.82 -15.05
C PRO A 13 -7.30 6.92 -15.83
N ASN A 14 -7.38 7.83 -16.80
CA ASN A 14 -8.65 8.14 -17.50
C ASN A 14 -9.27 6.90 -18.15
N ASP A 15 -8.46 6.05 -18.78
CA ASP A 15 -8.95 4.86 -19.50
C ASP A 15 -9.43 3.75 -18.55
N ALA A 16 -9.06 3.81 -17.28
CA ALA A 16 -9.55 2.88 -16.25
C ALA A 16 -10.92 3.28 -15.68
N VAL A 17 -11.29 4.56 -15.77
CA VAL A 17 -12.52 5.09 -15.16
C VAL A 17 -13.78 4.39 -15.64
N PRO A 18 -14.01 4.17 -16.95
CA PRO A 18 -15.22 3.49 -17.44
C PRO A 18 -15.34 2.07 -16.89
N ILE A 19 -14.24 1.33 -16.84
CA ILE A 19 -14.23 -0.06 -16.36
C ILE A 19 -14.57 -0.12 -14.87
N ILE A 20 -13.88 0.68 -14.04
CA ILE A 20 -14.12 0.70 -12.60
C ILE A 20 -15.52 1.21 -12.28
N SER A 21 -16.00 2.24 -12.98
CA SER A 21 -17.37 2.74 -12.81
C SER A 21 -18.42 1.65 -13.09
N ARG A 22 -18.21 0.88 -14.16
CA ARG A 22 -19.06 -0.25 -14.51
C ARG A 22 -19.03 -1.33 -13.42
N TRP A 23 -17.85 -1.71 -12.92
CA TRP A 23 -17.76 -2.71 -11.86
C TRP A 23 -18.45 -2.28 -10.56
N ILE A 24 -18.39 -0.99 -10.21
CA ILE A 24 -19.11 -0.45 -9.05
C ILE A 24 -20.62 -0.59 -9.28
N SER A 25 -21.11 -0.23 -10.49
CA SER A 25 -22.53 -0.33 -10.85
C SER A 25 -23.01 -1.77 -10.84
N ASP A 26 -22.31 -2.67 -11.55
CA ASP A 26 -22.72 -4.08 -11.75
C ASP A 26 -22.68 -4.88 -10.44
N THR A 27 -21.80 -4.52 -9.52
CA THR A 27 -21.69 -5.20 -8.22
C THR A 27 -22.62 -4.64 -7.16
N GLY A 28 -23.11 -3.40 -7.32
CA GLY A 28 -23.87 -2.69 -6.30
C GLY A 28 -23.10 -2.45 -5.01
N CYS A 29 -21.77 -2.50 -5.05
CA CYS A 29 -20.95 -2.32 -3.85
C CYS A 29 -20.89 -0.84 -3.43
N VAL A 30 -20.79 -0.61 -2.13
CA VAL A 30 -20.46 0.71 -1.59
C VAL A 30 -18.97 0.96 -1.79
N PHE A 31 -18.62 1.81 -2.77
CA PHE A 31 -17.25 2.23 -3.02
C PHE A 31 -16.96 3.54 -2.30
N LYS A 32 -15.92 3.58 -1.46
CA LYS A 32 -15.52 4.75 -0.66
C LYS A 32 -14.05 5.08 -0.86
N ILE A 33 -13.76 6.35 -1.05
CA ILE A 33 -12.43 6.93 -0.97
C ILE A 33 -12.26 7.44 0.45
N SER A 34 -11.23 7.01 1.16
CA SER A 34 -11.02 7.30 2.58
C SER A 34 -9.76 8.12 2.82
N ARG A 35 -9.68 8.77 3.97
CA ARG A 35 -8.42 9.34 4.46
C ARG A 35 -7.34 8.26 4.54
N SER A 36 -6.09 8.67 4.41
CA SER A 36 -4.92 7.80 4.49
C SER A 36 -4.92 6.94 5.74
N ARG A 37 -4.64 5.66 5.57
CA ARG A 37 -4.47 4.68 6.66
C ARG A 37 -3.09 4.05 6.52
N ARG A 38 -2.30 4.04 7.59
CA ARG A 38 -0.93 3.49 7.56
C ARG A 38 -0.87 1.96 7.47
N SER A 39 -1.92 1.26 7.89
CA SER A 39 -1.92 -0.21 7.99
C SER A 39 -2.35 -0.92 6.70
N LYS A 40 -3.00 -0.20 5.76
CA LYS A 40 -3.54 -0.77 4.52
C LYS A 40 -3.89 0.31 3.50
N PHE A 41 -3.78 0.01 2.23
CA PHE A 41 -4.14 0.89 1.12
C PHE A 41 -5.60 0.76 0.71
N GLY A 42 -6.14 -0.43 0.79
CA GLY A 42 -7.54 -0.77 0.51
C GLY A 42 -8.14 -1.68 1.58
N ASP A 43 -9.44 -1.91 1.48
CA ASP A 43 -10.20 -2.79 2.37
C ASP A 43 -11.50 -3.23 1.71
N TYR A 44 -11.64 -4.52 1.50
CA TYR A 44 -12.91 -5.13 1.10
C TYR A 44 -13.61 -5.69 2.34
N ARG A 45 -14.92 -5.49 2.41
CA ARG A 45 -15.78 -6.13 3.40
C ARG A 45 -16.96 -6.81 2.73
N ALA A 46 -17.12 -8.09 3.05
CA ALA A 46 -18.25 -8.89 2.61
C ALA A 46 -19.57 -8.40 3.23
N PRO A 47 -20.72 -8.75 2.65
CA PRO A 47 -22.03 -8.47 3.23
C PRO A 47 -22.14 -9.03 4.64
N TYR A 48 -22.67 -8.24 5.55
CA TYR A 48 -22.92 -8.63 6.92
C TYR A 48 -24.09 -7.85 7.51
N GLN A 49 -25.02 -8.51 8.22
CA GLN A 49 -26.19 -7.90 8.88
C GLN A 49 -26.97 -6.90 8.03
N GLY A 50 -27.31 -7.28 6.81
CA GLY A 50 -28.07 -6.42 5.88
C GLY A 50 -27.23 -5.38 5.11
N ALA A 51 -25.96 -5.18 5.47
CA ALA A 51 -25.07 -4.33 4.70
C ALA A 51 -24.59 -5.05 3.42
N THR A 52 -24.45 -4.30 2.33
CA THR A 52 -23.90 -4.80 1.06
C THR A 52 -22.37 -4.87 1.07
N HIS A 53 -21.76 -5.37 -0.03
CA HIS A 53 -20.33 -5.31 -0.25
C HIS A 53 -19.79 -3.89 -0.10
N ARG A 54 -18.64 -3.72 0.54
CA ARG A 54 -17.98 -2.43 0.67
C ARG A 54 -16.51 -2.52 0.31
N ILE A 55 -16.07 -1.61 -0.56
CA ILE A 55 -14.67 -1.39 -0.91
C ILE A 55 -14.27 0.01 -0.46
N THR A 56 -13.11 0.13 0.17
CA THR A 56 -12.57 1.41 0.63
C THR A 56 -11.12 1.54 0.20
N ILE A 57 -10.75 2.63 -0.49
CA ILE A 57 -9.39 2.89 -0.99
C ILE A 57 -8.88 4.19 -0.37
N ASN A 58 -7.60 4.26 -0.02
CA ASN A 58 -6.97 5.47 0.48
C ASN A 58 -6.83 6.52 -0.61
N GLN A 59 -7.07 7.80 -0.27
CA GLN A 59 -7.06 8.93 -1.21
C GLN A 59 -5.66 9.42 -1.59
N ASP A 60 -4.63 9.07 -0.83
CA ASP A 60 -3.25 9.54 -0.96
C ASP A 60 -2.37 8.70 -1.90
N LEU A 61 -2.96 7.71 -2.54
CA LEU A 61 -2.28 6.89 -3.54
C LEU A 61 -2.16 7.63 -4.88
N ASN A 62 -1.03 7.49 -5.58
CA ASN A 62 -0.99 7.89 -6.98
C ASN A 62 -1.98 7.06 -7.82
N LYS A 63 -2.31 7.53 -9.02
CA LYS A 63 -3.36 6.94 -9.85
C LYS A 63 -3.17 5.45 -10.15
N TYR A 64 -1.93 5.02 -10.33
CA TYR A 64 -1.61 3.62 -10.64
C TYR A 64 -1.70 2.73 -9.40
N ALA A 65 -1.17 3.19 -8.26
CA ALA A 65 -1.30 2.50 -6.98
C ALA A 65 -2.79 2.41 -6.55
N PHE A 66 -3.57 3.46 -6.80
CA PHE A 66 -5.00 3.48 -6.54
C PHE A 66 -5.73 2.45 -7.41
N LEU A 67 -5.42 2.38 -8.73
CA LEU A 67 -5.99 1.40 -9.63
C LEU A 67 -5.66 -0.03 -9.20
N ILE A 68 -4.38 -0.34 -8.96
CA ILE A 68 -3.94 -1.68 -8.55
C ILE A 68 -4.61 -2.10 -7.25
N THR A 69 -4.71 -1.19 -6.27
CA THR A 69 -5.41 -1.44 -5.01
C THR A 69 -6.90 -1.66 -5.24
N THR A 70 -7.53 -0.86 -6.10
CA THR A 70 -8.95 -1.03 -6.45
C THR A 70 -9.21 -2.41 -7.06
N VAL A 71 -8.40 -2.84 -8.02
CA VAL A 71 -8.52 -4.18 -8.62
C VAL A 71 -8.29 -5.29 -7.59
N HIS A 72 -7.35 -5.11 -6.64
CA HIS A 72 -7.11 -6.03 -5.53
C HIS A 72 -8.39 -6.25 -4.69
N GLU A 73 -9.08 -5.17 -4.33
CA GLU A 73 -10.30 -5.24 -3.51
C GLU A 73 -11.49 -5.81 -4.33
N PHE A 74 -11.58 -5.51 -5.63
CA PHE A 74 -12.57 -6.15 -6.51
C PHE A 74 -12.30 -7.65 -6.69
N ALA A 75 -11.05 -8.09 -6.68
CA ALA A 75 -10.71 -9.50 -6.71
C ALA A 75 -11.22 -10.23 -5.45
N HIS A 76 -11.16 -9.59 -4.27
CA HIS A 76 -11.79 -10.12 -3.06
C HIS A 76 -13.32 -10.22 -3.20
N LEU A 77 -13.95 -9.17 -3.74
CA LEU A 77 -15.40 -9.16 -3.96
C LEU A 77 -15.82 -10.27 -4.93
N LYS A 78 -15.13 -10.40 -6.07
CA LYS A 78 -15.38 -11.44 -7.07
C LYS A 78 -15.21 -12.84 -6.46
N THR A 79 -14.11 -13.07 -5.76
CA THR A 79 -13.84 -14.34 -5.08
C THR A 79 -14.91 -14.66 -4.04
N TRP A 80 -15.36 -13.67 -3.28
CA TRP A 80 -16.45 -13.89 -2.32
C TRP A 80 -17.77 -14.22 -3.02
N LYS A 81 -18.11 -13.55 -4.13
CA LYS A 81 -19.33 -13.88 -4.91
C LYS A 81 -19.32 -15.33 -5.40
N GLU A 82 -18.17 -15.84 -5.83
CA GLU A 82 -18.01 -17.20 -6.36
C GLU A 82 -17.98 -18.26 -5.25
N PHE A 83 -17.25 -18.01 -4.18
CA PHE A 83 -16.93 -19.03 -3.16
C PHE A 83 -17.55 -18.76 -1.80
N LYS A 84 -18.25 -17.63 -1.59
CA LYS A 84 -18.96 -17.29 -0.33
C LYS A 84 -18.08 -17.40 0.93
N GLY A 85 -16.81 -17.02 0.82
CA GLY A 85 -15.87 -17.07 1.94
C GLY A 85 -15.30 -18.46 2.28
N ARG A 86 -15.55 -19.47 1.46
CA ARG A 86 -15.09 -20.86 1.69
C ARG A 86 -13.64 -21.11 1.29
N VAL A 87 -12.98 -20.12 0.68
CA VAL A 87 -11.58 -20.20 0.23
C VAL A 87 -10.67 -19.30 1.06
N LYS A 88 -9.38 -19.59 1.04
CA LYS A 88 -8.40 -18.78 1.79
C LYS A 88 -8.27 -17.38 1.20
N PRO A 89 -8.23 -16.33 2.02
CA PRO A 89 -7.85 -15.00 1.55
C PRO A 89 -6.51 -15.06 0.80
N HIS A 90 -6.45 -14.46 -0.38
CA HIS A 90 -5.28 -14.50 -1.27
C HIS A 90 -4.82 -15.92 -1.67
N GLY A 91 -5.75 -16.91 -1.64
CA GLY A 91 -5.58 -18.24 -2.19
C GLY A 91 -5.47 -18.23 -3.73
N ILE A 92 -5.46 -19.42 -4.34
CA ILE A 92 -5.33 -19.54 -5.80
C ILE A 92 -6.53 -18.87 -6.51
N GLU A 93 -7.73 -19.00 -5.97
CA GLU A 93 -8.96 -18.45 -6.50
C GLU A 93 -8.91 -16.91 -6.56
N TRP A 94 -8.47 -16.28 -5.47
CA TRP A 94 -8.28 -14.84 -5.44
C TRP A 94 -7.19 -14.39 -6.43
N LYS A 95 -6.07 -15.11 -6.51
CA LYS A 95 -4.97 -14.78 -7.44
C LYS A 95 -5.43 -14.84 -8.88
N THR A 96 -6.18 -15.88 -9.24
CA THR A 96 -6.77 -16.01 -10.57
C THR A 96 -7.72 -14.86 -10.87
N ASN A 97 -8.60 -14.51 -9.93
CA ASN A 97 -9.52 -13.40 -10.09
C ASN A 97 -8.79 -12.06 -10.19
N PHE A 98 -7.71 -11.85 -9.43
CA PHE A 98 -6.89 -10.64 -9.53
C PHE A 98 -6.23 -10.51 -10.89
N GLN A 99 -5.66 -11.60 -11.43
CA GLN A 99 -5.05 -11.62 -12.76
C GLN A 99 -6.08 -11.33 -13.84
N LEU A 100 -7.24 -11.98 -13.81
CA LEU A 100 -8.33 -11.77 -14.77
C LEU A 100 -8.85 -10.31 -14.75
N LEU A 101 -9.04 -9.75 -13.56
CA LEU A 101 -9.51 -8.37 -13.42
C LEU A 101 -8.45 -7.34 -13.82
N MET A 102 -7.18 -7.68 -13.76
CA MET A 102 -6.09 -6.78 -14.20
C MET A 102 -5.89 -6.76 -15.72
N GLU A 103 -6.25 -7.83 -16.41
CA GLU A 103 -6.02 -8.01 -17.85
C GLU A 103 -6.55 -6.85 -18.74
N PRO A 104 -7.76 -6.30 -18.54
CA PRO A 104 -8.25 -5.18 -19.34
C PRO A 104 -7.34 -3.95 -19.29
N PHE A 105 -6.69 -3.68 -18.17
CA PHE A 105 -5.83 -2.50 -18.01
C PHE A 105 -4.47 -2.66 -18.69
N PHE A 106 -3.98 -3.87 -18.86
CA PHE A 106 -2.83 -4.15 -19.73
C PHE A 106 -3.21 -4.01 -21.20
N LYS A 107 -4.38 -4.50 -21.62
CA LYS A 107 -4.86 -4.39 -23.02
C LYS A 107 -5.08 -2.94 -23.44
N LEU A 108 -5.44 -2.06 -22.51
CA LEU A 108 -5.63 -0.63 -22.74
C LEU A 108 -4.37 0.21 -22.56
N ASP A 109 -3.23 -0.44 -22.29
CA ASP A 109 -1.94 0.22 -22.04
C ASP A 109 -2.00 1.34 -21.00
N VAL A 110 -2.75 1.09 -19.92
CA VAL A 110 -3.03 2.10 -18.87
C VAL A 110 -1.78 2.41 -18.04
N PHE A 111 -0.84 1.47 -17.94
CA PHE A 111 0.34 1.60 -17.09
C PHE A 111 1.57 2.07 -17.89
N PRO A 112 2.38 3.01 -17.34
CA PRO A 112 3.73 3.24 -17.83
C PRO A 112 4.54 1.95 -17.87
N GLU A 113 5.49 1.86 -18.79
CA GLU A 113 6.25 0.63 -19.07
C GLU A 113 6.92 0.06 -17.81
N ASP A 114 7.54 0.90 -16.99
CA ASP A 114 8.20 0.52 -15.74
C ASP A 114 7.21 -0.12 -14.75
N ILE A 115 6.02 0.48 -14.58
CA ILE A 115 4.96 -0.07 -13.74
C ILE A 115 4.42 -1.37 -14.35
N ALA A 116 4.19 -1.43 -15.67
CA ALA A 116 3.70 -2.63 -16.32
C ALA A 116 4.66 -3.81 -16.09
N ILE A 117 5.97 -3.61 -16.28
CA ILE A 117 7.00 -4.63 -16.04
C ILE A 117 6.99 -5.08 -14.56
N ALA A 118 6.99 -4.14 -13.61
CA ALA A 118 6.98 -4.46 -12.18
C ALA A 118 5.70 -5.21 -11.77
N LEU A 119 4.54 -4.77 -12.28
CA LEU A 119 3.24 -5.38 -12.03
C LEU A 119 3.14 -6.79 -12.61
N LEU A 120 3.61 -7.03 -13.84
CA LEU A 120 3.66 -8.36 -14.44
C LEU A 120 4.53 -9.34 -13.64
N ARG A 121 5.64 -8.87 -13.09
CA ARG A 121 6.49 -9.67 -12.19
C ARG A 121 5.75 -10.01 -10.90
N TYR A 122 5.12 -9.03 -10.29
CA TYR A 122 4.30 -9.21 -9.07
C TYR A 122 3.15 -10.20 -9.31
N MET A 123 2.47 -10.12 -10.45
CA MET A 123 1.33 -10.98 -10.79
C MET A 123 1.68 -12.46 -10.97
N LYS A 124 2.94 -12.82 -11.21
CA LYS A 124 3.37 -14.24 -11.23
C LYS A 124 3.14 -14.91 -9.87
N LYS A 125 3.27 -14.18 -8.77
CA LYS A 125 3.04 -14.67 -7.40
C LYS A 125 2.49 -13.54 -6.50
N PRO A 126 1.25 -13.10 -6.72
CA PRO A 126 0.69 -11.97 -5.96
C PRO A 126 0.69 -12.28 -4.47
N ALA A 127 1.15 -11.30 -3.68
CA ALA A 127 1.12 -11.36 -2.22
C ALA A 127 -0.21 -10.79 -1.67
N ALA A 128 -0.44 -10.98 -0.38
CA ALA A 128 -1.61 -10.47 0.34
C ALA A 128 -1.75 -8.93 0.31
N SER A 129 -0.70 -8.23 -0.06
CA SER A 129 -0.71 -6.78 -0.28
C SER A 129 0.29 -6.45 -1.38
N SER A 130 -0.13 -5.65 -2.35
CA SER A 130 0.76 -5.06 -3.37
C SER A 130 1.84 -4.17 -2.73
N CYS A 131 1.55 -3.61 -1.54
CA CYS A 131 2.49 -2.83 -0.74
C CYS A 131 3.64 -3.64 -0.14
N THR A 132 3.62 -4.97 -0.17
CA THR A 132 4.68 -5.82 0.39
C THR A 132 5.70 -6.27 -0.64
N ASP A 133 5.44 -6.07 -1.92
CA ASP A 133 6.43 -6.27 -2.97
C ASP A 133 7.29 -5.02 -3.12
N ILE A 134 8.56 -5.12 -2.74
CA ILE A 134 9.49 -4.00 -2.69
C ILE A 134 9.68 -3.34 -4.06
N ASN A 135 9.76 -4.16 -5.13
CA ASN A 135 10.01 -3.63 -6.47
C ASN A 135 8.79 -2.87 -6.99
N LEU A 136 7.59 -3.46 -6.89
CA LEU A 136 6.36 -2.78 -7.30
C LEU A 136 6.12 -1.52 -6.48
N TYR A 137 6.32 -1.57 -5.15
CA TYR A 137 6.19 -0.40 -4.28
C TYR A 137 7.11 0.75 -4.71
N ARG A 138 8.42 0.47 -4.93
CA ARG A 138 9.39 1.48 -5.35
C ARG A 138 9.04 2.09 -6.70
N THR A 139 8.71 1.25 -7.69
CA THR A 139 8.29 1.73 -9.01
C THR A 139 7.06 2.64 -8.88
N LEU A 140 6.04 2.22 -8.13
CA LEU A 140 4.86 3.06 -7.90
C LEU A 140 5.18 4.37 -7.18
N SER A 141 6.10 4.35 -6.22
CA SER A 141 6.49 5.54 -5.46
C SER A 141 7.17 6.62 -6.32
N GLN A 142 7.86 6.23 -7.40
CA GLN A 142 8.46 7.17 -8.36
C GLN A 142 7.40 8.00 -9.12
N HIS A 143 6.15 7.53 -9.16
CA HIS A 143 5.02 8.22 -9.77
C HIS A 143 4.19 9.05 -8.79
N ASN A 144 4.66 9.26 -7.56
CA ASN A 144 4.02 10.14 -6.59
C ASN A 144 4.25 11.61 -6.95
N THR A 145 3.17 12.39 -7.04
CA THR A 145 3.23 13.80 -7.49
C THR A 145 3.73 14.77 -6.40
N PHE A 146 3.71 14.39 -5.12
CA PHE A 146 3.90 15.31 -3.99
C PHE A 146 4.64 14.75 -2.76
N SER A 147 5.31 13.63 -2.87
CA SER A 147 6.16 13.19 -1.76
C SER A 147 7.62 13.42 -2.11
N PRO A 148 8.40 14.12 -1.27
CA PRO A 148 9.83 13.88 -1.27
C PRO A 148 9.99 12.37 -1.15
N THR A 149 10.86 11.78 -1.94
CA THR A 149 11.22 10.37 -1.84
C THR A 149 11.76 10.15 -0.43
N LEU A 150 10.86 9.76 0.50
CA LEU A 150 11.29 9.35 1.83
C LEU A 150 12.10 8.08 1.65
N ASP A 151 13.23 8.03 2.30
CA ASP A 151 14.03 6.82 2.31
C ASP A 151 13.22 5.69 2.93
N THR A 152 13.43 4.48 2.44
CA THR A 152 12.89 3.29 3.07
C THR A 152 13.96 2.66 3.95
N ILE A 153 13.55 1.97 5.01
CA ILE A 153 14.49 1.44 6.00
C ILE A 153 15.53 0.48 5.40
N ASP A 154 15.20 -0.21 4.30
CA ASP A 154 16.14 -1.09 3.62
C ASP A 154 17.23 -0.33 2.83
N MET A 155 17.01 0.94 2.52
CA MET A 155 18.02 1.81 1.89
C MET A 155 19.01 2.38 2.88
N LEU A 156 18.67 2.42 4.17
CA LEU A 156 19.56 2.93 5.20
C LEU A 156 20.71 1.97 5.45
N PRO A 157 21.93 2.48 5.77
CA PRO A 157 23.02 1.65 6.30
C PRO A 157 22.62 0.91 7.57
N ASP A 158 23.27 -0.21 7.84
CA ASP A 158 23.11 -0.90 9.13
C ASP A 158 23.66 -0.03 10.26
N ASN A 159 23.05 -0.11 11.42
CA ASN A 159 23.33 0.70 12.62
C ASN A 159 23.02 2.19 12.50
N SER A 160 22.47 2.67 11.37
CA SER A 160 22.05 4.07 11.22
C SER A 160 20.82 4.40 12.08
N TYR A 161 20.63 5.69 12.32
CA TYR A 161 19.50 6.22 13.06
C TYR A 161 18.49 6.83 12.10
N PHE A 162 17.22 6.72 12.47
CA PHE A 162 16.13 7.27 11.67
C PHE A 162 14.94 7.66 12.54
N GLN A 163 14.15 8.56 12.03
CA GLN A 163 12.89 8.99 12.63
C GLN A 163 11.71 8.51 11.77
N ILE A 164 10.60 8.15 12.40
CA ILE A 164 9.32 7.92 11.72
C ILE A 164 8.43 9.14 11.86
N SER A 165 7.42 9.25 11.00
CA SER A 165 6.53 10.41 10.86
C SER A 165 5.83 10.90 12.15
N ASN A 166 5.84 10.12 13.23
CA ASN A 166 5.31 10.53 14.54
C ASN A 166 6.39 11.07 15.49
N GLY A 167 7.61 11.31 15.00
CA GLY A 167 8.72 11.87 15.77
C GLY A 167 9.54 10.85 16.58
N ARG A 168 9.16 9.57 16.59
CA ARG A 168 9.93 8.54 17.32
C ARG A 168 11.21 8.19 16.57
N THR A 169 12.31 8.06 17.30
CA THR A 169 13.65 7.76 16.79
C THR A 169 14.05 6.33 17.06
N PHE A 170 14.68 5.70 16.07
CA PHE A 170 15.11 4.31 16.13
C PHE A 170 16.51 4.14 15.56
N GLN A 171 17.20 3.10 16.02
CA GLN A 171 18.41 2.57 15.42
C GLN A 171 18.07 1.33 14.60
N LYS A 172 18.47 1.29 13.34
CA LYS A 172 18.37 0.09 12.50
C LYS A 172 19.38 -0.95 13.00
N LEU A 173 18.92 -2.17 13.21
CA LEU A 173 19.74 -3.33 13.57
C LEU A 173 19.72 -4.36 12.44
N GLU A 174 19.90 -5.63 12.77
CA GLU A 174 19.94 -6.72 11.81
C GLU A 174 18.61 -6.93 11.05
N LYS A 175 18.72 -7.44 9.83
CA LYS A 175 17.59 -7.92 9.06
C LYS A 175 17.18 -9.32 9.52
N LEU A 176 15.94 -9.46 9.99
CA LEU A 176 15.33 -10.75 10.25
C LEU A 176 14.49 -11.15 9.04
N ARG A 177 14.65 -12.34 8.52
CA ARG A 177 13.94 -12.96 7.37
C ARG A 177 13.24 -11.98 6.41
N LYS A 178 12.20 -11.25 6.87
CA LYS A 178 11.39 -10.32 6.05
C LYS A 178 11.29 -8.91 6.62
N ARG A 179 11.87 -8.63 7.78
CA ARG A 179 11.75 -7.35 8.49
C ARG A 179 13.08 -6.95 9.08
N PHE A 180 13.26 -5.65 9.33
CA PHE A 180 14.39 -5.14 10.09
C PHE A 180 14.02 -5.03 11.56
N LYS A 181 14.88 -5.53 12.42
CA LYS A 181 14.83 -5.29 13.85
C LYS A 181 15.41 -3.91 14.12
N CYS A 182 14.71 -3.09 14.88
CA CYS A 182 15.12 -1.73 15.21
C CYS A 182 14.90 -1.49 16.68
N ARG A 183 15.79 -0.69 17.29
CA ARG A 183 15.72 -0.30 18.69
C ARG A 183 15.21 1.13 18.79
N GLU A 184 14.15 1.36 19.54
CA GLU A 184 13.72 2.70 19.88
C GLU A 184 14.69 3.35 20.87
N ILE A 185 15.17 4.54 20.55
CA ILE A 185 16.24 5.17 21.32
C ILE A 185 15.84 5.50 22.77
N PRO A 186 14.69 6.19 23.03
CA PRO A 186 14.34 6.55 24.41
C PRO A 186 14.04 5.36 25.33
N SER A 187 13.40 4.31 24.79
CA SER A 187 12.89 3.20 25.61
C SER A 187 13.74 1.93 25.54
N GLY A 188 14.66 1.82 24.57
CA GLY A 188 15.43 0.60 24.29
C GLY A 188 14.60 -0.57 23.75
N LYS A 189 13.28 -0.40 23.58
CA LYS A 189 12.36 -1.45 23.09
C LYS A 189 12.66 -1.81 21.64
N LEU A 190 12.48 -3.10 21.32
CA LEU A 190 12.70 -3.62 19.98
C LEU A 190 11.41 -3.66 19.18
N TYR A 191 11.50 -3.25 17.91
CA TYR A 191 10.42 -3.20 16.95
C TYR A 191 10.81 -3.87 15.64
N LEU A 192 9.84 -4.38 14.90
CA LEU A 192 10.03 -4.99 13.58
C LEU A 192 9.43 -4.10 12.51
N PHE A 193 10.27 -3.55 11.66
CA PHE A 193 9.89 -2.69 10.55
C PHE A 193 9.85 -3.45 9.22
N SER A 194 8.89 -3.09 8.37
CA SER A 194 8.89 -3.53 6.97
C SER A 194 10.08 -2.91 6.23
N PRO A 195 10.73 -3.61 5.29
CA PRO A 195 11.77 -3.02 4.44
C PRO A 195 11.37 -1.71 3.76
N ILE A 196 10.11 -1.60 3.36
CA ILE A 196 9.52 -0.42 2.69
C ILE A 196 8.90 0.58 3.68
N ALA A 197 9.18 0.50 4.97
CA ALA A 197 8.73 1.53 5.91
C ALA A 197 9.44 2.85 5.60
N GLU A 198 8.66 3.88 5.32
CA GLU A 198 9.15 5.23 5.08
C GLU A 198 9.75 5.83 6.35
N VAL A 199 10.93 6.38 6.22
CA VAL A 199 11.74 6.90 7.33
C VAL A 199 12.46 8.17 6.92
N ILE A 200 12.83 8.98 7.91
CA ILE A 200 13.68 10.15 7.76
C ILE A 200 15.05 9.80 8.32
N PRO A 201 16.11 9.68 7.50
CA PRO A 201 17.46 9.43 8.00
C PRO A 201 17.89 10.56 8.96
N LEU A 202 18.55 10.19 10.05
CA LEU A 202 19.19 11.14 10.95
C LEU A 202 20.71 11.10 10.70
N GLY A 203 21.30 12.29 10.50
CA GLY A 203 22.75 12.41 10.31
C GLY A 203 23.53 12.09 11.60
N ASP A 204 24.83 11.84 11.45
CA ASP A 204 25.72 11.48 12.59
C ASP A 204 25.76 12.55 13.70
N SER A 205 25.47 13.81 13.36
CA SER A 205 25.40 14.92 14.31
C SER A 205 24.14 14.96 15.19
N GLU A 206 23.09 14.24 14.82
CA GLU A 206 21.80 14.22 15.54
C GLU A 206 21.67 13.00 16.49
N GLN A 207 22.74 12.26 16.69
CA GLN A 207 22.74 10.98 17.40
C GLN A 207 22.79 11.10 18.93
N THR A 208 22.99 12.30 19.49
CA THR A 208 23.10 12.48 20.94
C THR A 208 21.76 12.94 21.52
N PRO A 209 21.07 12.13 22.35
CA PRO A 209 20.06 12.70 23.23
C PRO A 209 20.77 13.67 24.17
N THR A 210 20.43 14.94 24.11
CA THR A 210 20.89 15.94 25.08
C THR A 210 20.45 15.49 26.46
N THR A 211 21.34 14.81 27.18
CA THR A 211 21.21 14.60 28.62
C THR A 211 21.45 15.95 29.25
N GLN A 212 20.40 16.75 29.45
CA GLN A 212 20.46 17.89 30.32
C GLN A 212 20.69 17.34 31.73
N HIS A 213 21.94 17.40 32.18
CA HIS A 213 22.28 17.30 33.58
C HIS A 213 21.65 18.52 34.29
N ILE A 214 20.49 18.32 34.90
CA ILE A 214 19.97 19.26 35.88
C ILE A 214 20.86 19.09 37.11
N LEU A 215 21.83 19.98 37.24
CA LEU A 215 22.55 20.19 38.50
C LEU A 215 21.58 20.87 39.46
N ILE A 216 20.98 20.08 40.34
CA ILE A 216 20.29 20.63 41.52
C ILE A 216 21.41 21.02 42.52
N LYS A 217 21.49 22.33 42.77
CA LYS A 217 22.22 22.88 43.91
C LYS A 217 21.30 22.87 45.14
#